data_445141dd57d2aa3b0d049109f5d5c470
#
_entry.id   445141dd57d2aa3b0d049109f5d5c470
#
_cell.length_a   1.000
_cell.length_b   1.000
_cell.length_c   1.000
_cell.angle_alpha   90.00
_cell.angle_beta   90.00
_cell.angle_gamma   90.00
#
_symmetry.space_group_name_H-M   'P 1'
#
loop_
_entity.id
_entity.type
_entity.pdbx_description
1 polymer ?
#
loop_
_entity_poly.entity_id
_entity_poly.type
_entity_poly.pdbx_seq_one_letter_code
_entity_poly.pdbx_strand_id
1 'polypeptide(L)'
;MTVIVTGATSFIGRAVVKALLEEGCRVVAVSRPASAGAGKLQELFEDLKKQAGAEKKVFGSLELCFCELGEIEKLEKIYNKEELQAKAWLHLGWDGAGSDKRKDVKLQEKNIGYALQALHTAAALGCKRFLFSGSQAEYGICNEWMKEEQECHPVSEYGKDKVLVYQQATKAAKELGVDYIHTRIFSVYGPGDHPWSLIETCIRTFLANGHMEMGPCTQQWNFLYVQEAAQILVKLLLGKVPAGVYNVAGEDTRPLKSYIEGL
;
A
#
# COMPACT_ATOMS: atom_id res chain seq x y z
N MET A 1 -6.09 3.25 -19.09
CA MET A 1 -5.08 4.12 -18.45
C MET A 1 -3.97 3.24 -17.92
N THR A 2 -2.69 3.66 -18.04
CA THR A 2 -1.56 2.90 -17.48
C THR A 2 -1.21 3.40 -16.09
N VAL A 3 -1.08 2.45 -15.14
CA VAL A 3 -0.72 2.68 -13.73
C VAL A 3 0.50 1.83 -13.37
N ILE A 4 1.49 2.42 -12.72
CA ILE A 4 2.64 1.71 -12.18
C ILE A 4 2.37 1.43 -10.69
N VAL A 5 2.61 0.21 -10.24
CA VAL A 5 2.44 -0.20 -8.84
C VAL A 5 3.72 -0.84 -8.33
N THR A 6 4.42 -0.19 -7.42
CA THR A 6 5.55 -0.80 -6.70
C THR A 6 5.07 -1.51 -5.44
N GLY A 7 5.68 -2.64 -5.10
CA GLY A 7 5.18 -3.51 -4.03
C GLY A 7 3.92 -4.28 -4.43
N ALA A 8 3.67 -4.43 -5.73
CA ALA A 8 2.48 -5.05 -6.31
C ALA A 8 2.20 -6.49 -5.82
N THR A 9 3.23 -7.22 -5.43
CA THR A 9 3.13 -8.60 -4.94
C THR A 9 2.89 -8.73 -3.43
N SER A 10 2.84 -7.60 -2.70
CA SER A 10 2.53 -7.57 -1.27
C SER A 10 1.04 -7.89 -1.01
N PHE A 11 0.67 -8.04 0.25
CA PHE A 11 -0.72 -8.28 0.67
C PHE A 11 -1.68 -7.22 0.10
N ILE A 12 -1.48 -5.95 0.43
CA ILE A 12 -2.29 -4.84 -0.09
C ILE A 12 -2.06 -4.67 -1.60
N GLY A 13 -0.83 -4.87 -2.07
CA GLY A 13 -0.48 -4.71 -3.49
C GLY A 13 -1.29 -5.59 -4.43
N ARG A 14 -1.48 -6.87 -4.09
CA ARG A 14 -2.30 -7.78 -4.89
C ARG A 14 -3.77 -7.35 -4.97
N ALA A 15 -4.32 -6.87 -3.86
CA ALA A 15 -5.70 -6.37 -3.83
C ALA A 15 -5.86 -5.08 -4.67
N VAL A 16 -4.88 -4.19 -4.62
CA VAL A 16 -4.84 -2.98 -5.45
C VAL A 16 -4.71 -3.31 -6.93
N VAL A 17 -3.80 -4.23 -7.29
CA VAL A 17 -3.66 -4.66 -8.69
C VAL A 17 -4.97 -5.26 -9.20
N LYS A 18 -5.64 -6.12 -8.40
CA LYS A 18 -6.97 -6.65 -8.74
C LYS A 18 -7.96 -5.51 -9.03
N ALA A 19 -8.10 -4.56 -8.11
CA ALA A 19 -9.05 -3.45 -8.26
C ALA A 19 -8.74 -2.58 -9.49
N LEU A 20 -7.46 -2.31 -9.80
CA LEU A 20 -7.05 -1.57 -10.99
C LEU A 20 -7.38 -2.32 -12.29
N LEU A 21 -7.21 -3.65 -12.31
CA LEU A 21 -7.56 -4.48 -13.46
C LEU A 21 -9.08 -4.50 -13.70
N GLU A 22 -9.87 -4.56 -12.64
CA GLU A 22 -11.34 -4.47 -12.68
C GLU A 22 -11.82 -3.11 -13.19
N GLU A 23 -11.07 -2.03 -12.96
CA GLU A 23 -11.29 -0.69 -13.55
C GLU A 23 -10.76 -0.56 -15.00
N GLY A 24 -10.29 -1.66 -15.62
CA GLY A 24 -9.80 -1.67 -16.99
C GLY A 24 -8.43 -1.03 -17.19
N CYS A 25 -7.63 -0.87 -16.13
CA CYS A 25 -6.29 -0.28 -16.24
C CYS A 25 -5.27 -1.27 -16.80
N ARG A 26 -4.29 -0.76 -17.57
CA ARG A 26 -3.02 -1.45 -17.79
C ARG A 26 -2.16 -1.24 -16.53
N VAL A 27 -1.79 -2.32 -15.87
CA VAL A 27 -0.99 -2.29 -14.63
C VAL A 27 0.42 -2.78 -14.91
N VAL A 28 1.42 -1.94 -14.67
CA VAL A 28 2.83 -2.34 -14.59
C VAL A 28 3.12 -2.64 -13.13
N ALA A 29 3.16 -3.92 -12.79
CA ALA A 29 3.34 -4.44 -11.45
C ALA A 29 4.83 -4.64 -11.15
N VAL A 30 5.43 -3.71 -10.42
CA VAL A 30 6.84 -3.74 -10.07
C VAL A 30 7.06 -4.52 -8.78
N SER A 31 7.93 -5.53 -8.85
CA SER A 31 8.31 -6.38 -7.72
C SER A 31 9.78 -6.75 -7.75
N ARG A 32 10.30 -7.21 -6.61
CA ARG A 32 11.66 -7.74 -6.55
C ARG A 32 11.79 -9.00 -7.43
N PRO A 33 12.97 -9.25 -8.06
CA PRO A 33 13.19 -10.42 -8.92
C PRO A 33 12.86 -11.77 -8.23
N ALA A 34 13.17 -11.91 -6.94
CA ALA A 34 12.93 -13.12 -6.16
C ALA A 34 11.60 -13.12 -5.39
N SER A 35 10.60 -12.33 -5.80
CA SER A 35 9.33 -12.24 -5.09
C SER A 35 8.50 -13.52 -5.29
N ALA A 36 8.29 -14.28 -4.22
CA ALA A 36 7.38 -15.43 -4.21
C ALA A 36 5.91 -15.05 -4.52
N GLY A 37 5.57 -13.76 -4.41
CA GLY A 37 4.23 -13.25 -4.71
C GLY A 37 3.99 -13.02 -6.21
N ALA A 38 5.01 -13.04 -7.06
CA ALA A 38 4.86 -12.79 -8.49
C ALA A 38 4.01 -13.88 -9.17
N GLY A 39 4.28 -15.16 -8.88
CA GLY A 39 3.47 -16.28 -9.36
C GLY A 39 2.01 -16.17 -8.93
N LYS A 40 1.78 -15.88 -7.63
CA LYS A 40 0.42 -15.69 -7.10
C LYS A 40 -0.32 -14.52 -7.77
N LEU A 41 0.40 -13.45 -8.12
CA LEU A 41 -0.20 -12.33 -8.82
C LEU A 41 -0.58 -12.69 -10.27
N GLN A 42 0.26 -13.49 -10.94
CA GLN A 42 -0.03 -13.98 -12.29
C GLN A 42 -1.23 -14.95 -12.28
N GLU A 43 -1.29 -15.88 -11.34
CA GLU A 43 -2.44 -16.78 -11.17
C GLU A 43 -3.74 -16.00 -10.94
N LEU A 44 -3.70 -15.01 -10.03
CA LEU A 44 -4.83 -14.13 -9.77
C LEU A 44 -5.30 -13.41 -11.06
N PHE A 45 -4.35 -12.90 -11.84
CA PHE A 45 -4.66 -12.22 -13.10
C PHE A 45 -5.38 -13.16 -14.10
N GLU A 46 -4.88 -14.39 -14.29
CA GLU A 46 -5.49 -15.35 -15.22
C GLU A 46 -6.90 -15.76 -14.79
N ASP A 47 -7.13 -15.94 -13.49
CA ASP A 47 -8.45 -16.26 -12.95
C ASP A 47 -9.45 -15.11 -13.13
N LEU A 48 -9.05 -13.89 -12.81
CA LEU A 48 -9.88 -12.71 -13.00
C LEU A 48 -10.19 -12.45 -14.47
N LYS A 49 -9.23 -12.66 -15.35
CA LYS A 49 -9.40 -12.52 -16.82
C LYS A 49 -10.43 -13.51 -17.36
N LYS A 50 -10.40 -14.76 -16.90
CA LYS A 50 -11.42 -15.77 -17.26
C LYS A 50 -12.81 -15.36 -16.80
N GLN A 51 -12.94 -14.88 -15.54
CA GLN A 51 -14.21 -14.41 -14.97
C GLN A 51 -14.77 -13.21 -15.76
N ALA A 52 -13.94 -12.19 -16.01
CA ALA A 52 -14.33 -11.01 -16.77
C ALA A 52 -14.77 -11.37 -18.21
N GLY A 53 -14.07 -12.31 -18.86
CA GLY A 53 -14.44 -12.82 -20.17
C GLY A 53 -15.80 -13.51 -20.19
N ALA A 54 -16.11 -14.31 -19.17
CA ALA A 54 -17.42 -14.97 -19.01
C ALA A 54 -18.54 -13.95 -18.79
N GLU A 55 -18.28 -12.87 -18.04
CA GLU A 55 -19.23 -11.80 -17.74
C GLU A 55 -19.27 -10.69 -18.81
N LYS A 56 -18.44 -10.77 -19.84
CA LYS A 56 -18.26 -9.73 -20.88
C LYS A 56 -17.96 -8.34 -20.32
N LYS A 57 -17.21 -8.27 -19.20
CA LYS A 57 -16.78 -7.02 -18.60
C LYS A 57 -15.47 -6.50 -19.19
N VAL A 58 -15.33 -5.18 -19.19
CA VAL A 58 -14.03 -4.56 -19.47
C VAL A 58 -13.04 -4.98 -18.38
N PHE A 59 -11.86 -5.41 -18.80
CA PHE A 59 -10.81 -5.86 -17.90
C PHE A 59 -9.45 -5.34 -18.37
N GLY A 60 -8.58 -4.98 -17.44
CA GLY A 60 -7.28 -4.42 -17.73
C GLY A 60 -6.26 -5.45 -18.19
N SER A 61 -5.02 -5.02 -18.30
CA SER A 61 -3.87 -5.87 -18.61
C SER A 61 -2.80 -5.78 -17.53
N LEU A 62 -2.09 -6.89 -17.27
CA LEU A 62 -1.01 -6.98 -16.30
C LEU A 62 0.32 -7.17 -17.02
N GLU A 63 1.31 -6.41 -16.61
CA GLU A 63 2.71 -6.57 -16.99
C GLU A 63 3.55 -6.65 -15.72
N LEU A 64 4.29 -7.75 -15.55
CA LEU A 64 5.22 -7.91 -14.44
C LEU A 64 6.56 -7.29 -14.80
N CYS A 65 7.05 -6.38 -13.96
CA CYS A 65 8.36 -5.77 -14.08
C CYS A 65 9.19 -6.10 -12.83
N PHE A 66 10.36 -6.69 -13.02
CA PHE A 66 11.25 -7.07 -11.93
C PHE A 66 12.31 -6.00 -11.70
N CYS A 67 12.22 -5.30 -10.56
CA CYS A 67 13.13 -4.24 -10.17
C CYS A 67 13.21 -4.14 -8.65
N GLU A 68 14.42 -3.99 -8.12
CA GLU A 68 14.61 -3.68 -6.70
C GLU A 68 14.25 -2.22 -6.41
N LEU A 69 13.77 -1.92 -5.20
CA LEU A 69 13.40 -0.55 -4.82
C LEU A 69 14.59 0.42 -4.89
N GLY A 70 15.79 -0.04 -4.55
CA GLY A 70 17.00 0.76 -4.64
C GLY A 70 17.55 0.98 -6.05
N GLU A 71 16.85 0.47 -7.06
CA GLU A 71 17.24 0.56 -8.46
C GLU A 71 16.08 1.04 -9.35
N ILE A 72 15.07 1.66 -8.74
CA ILE A 72 13.79 1.97 -9.38
C ILE A 72 13.94 2.91 -10.59
N GLU A 73 14.99 3.71 -10.64
CA GLU A 73 15.34 4.56 -11.78
C GLU A 73 15.66 3.77 -13.05
N LYS A 74 15.98 2.48 -12.93
CA LYS A 74 16.17 1.61 -14.11
C LYS A 74 14.91 1.51 -14.97
N LEU A 75 13.73 1.79 -14.41
CA LEU A 75 12.49 1.80 -15.17
C LEU A 75 12.49 2.85 -16.29
N GLU A 76 13.23 3.95 -16.13
CA GLU A 76 13.40 4.98 -17.18
C GLU A 76 14.16 4.46 -18.41
N LYS A 77 14.96 3.40 -18.22
CA LYS A 77 15.68 2.72 -19.33
C LYS A 77 14.87 1.57 -19.92
N ILE A 78 13.99 0.94 -19.10
CA ILE A 78 13.15 -0.18 -19.52
C ILE A 78 11.95 0.34 -20.32
N TYR A 79 11.40 1.49 -19.92
CA TYR A 79 10.19 2.03 -20.50
C TYR A 79 10.44 3.34 -21.23
N ASN A 80 9.94 3.42 -22.44
CA ASN A 80 9.80 4.68 -23.16
C ASN A 80 8.53 5.38 -22.65
N LYS A 81 8.66 6.64 -22.25
CA LYS A 81 7.55 7.46 -21.73
C LYS A 81 6.38 7.56 -22.70
N GLU A 82 6.68 7.76 -24.01
CA GLU A 82 5.67 7.97 -25.04
C GLU A 82 4.88 6.69 -25.34
N GLU A 83 5.51 5.52 -25.20
CA GLU A 83 4.90 4.22 -25.38
C GLU A 83 4.15 3.76 -24.13
N LEU A 84 4.75 3.97 -22.95
CA LEU A 84 4.16 3.56 -21.68
C LEU A 84 2.91 4.37 -21.34
N GLN A 85 2.94 5.68 -21.58
CA GLN A 85 1.87 6.62 -21.29
C GLN A 85 1.31 6.48 -19.86
N ALA A 86 2.20 6.22 -18.90
CA ALA A 86 1.81 6.11 -17.50
C ALA A 86 1.20 7.42 -16.99
N LYS A 87 0.05 7.34 -16.32
CA LYS A 87 -0.67 8.48 -15.79
C LYS A 87 -0.53 8.63 -14.29
N ALA A 88 -0.37 7.51 -13.58
CA ALA A 88 -0.29 7.48 -12.14
C ALA A 88 0.66 6.38 -11.65
N TRP A 89 1.20 6.60 -10.45
CA TRP A 89 2.04 5.65 -9.73
C TRP A 89 1.52 5.46 -8.32
N LEU A 90 1.34 4.20 -7.91
CA LEU A 90 1.03 3.83 -6.54
C LEU A 90 2.24 3.13 -5.93
N HIS A 91 2.82 3.75 -4.88
CA HIS A 91 4.02 3.26 -4.22
C HIS A 91 3.68 2.56 -2.90
N LEU A 92 3.64 1.22 -2.92
CA LEU A 92 3.46 0.37 -1.74
C LEU A 92 4.77 -0.31 -1.30
N GLY A 93 5.84 -0.14 -2.07
CA GLY A 93 7.13 -0.74 -1.77
C GLY A 93 7.74 -0.16 -0.49
N TRP A 94 8.08 -1.02 0.46
CA TRP A 94 8.76 -0.66 1.70
C TRP A 94 9.50 -1.86 2.26
N ASP A 95 10.81 -1.77 2.42
CA ASP A 95 11.60 -2.84 3.01
C ASP A 95 11.51 -2.79 4.54
N GLY A 96 11.31 -3.96 5.15
CA GLY A 96 11.21 -4.05 6.60
C GLY A 96 9.89 -3.54 7.20
N ALA A 97 8.77 -3.69 6.48
CA ALA A 97 7.44 -3.34 6.99
C ALA A 97 6.95 -4.29 8.12
N GLY A 98 7.54 -5.47 8.26
CA GLY A 98 7.23 -6.41 9.35
C GLY A 98 7.63 -5.88 10.72
N SER A 99 6.91 -6.31 11.77
CA SER A 99 7.05 -5.79 13.14
C SER A 99 8.47 -5.89 13.72
N ASP A 100 9.19 -6.94 13.37
CA ASP A 100 10.56 -7.23 13.78
C ASP A 100 11.59 -6.22 13.23
N LYS A 101 11.33 -5.68 12.02
CA LYS A 101 12.26 -4.79 11.30
C LYS A 101 11.92 -3.30 11.41
N ARG A 102 10.77 -2.95 11.98
CA ARG A 102 10.33 -1.54 12.13
C ARG A 102 11.21 -0.69 13.04
N LYS A 103 12.10 -1.32 13.82
CA LYS A 103 13.06 -0.67 14.71
C LYS A 103 14.48 -0.60 14.13
N ASP A 104 14.74 -1.22 12.98
CA ASP A 104 16.04 -1.19 12.31
C ASP A 104 16.24 0.13 11.60
N VAL A 105 16.90 1.07 12.27
CA VAL A 105 17.14 2.44 11.77
C VAL A 105 17.75 2.46 10.37
N LYS A 106 18.82 1.67 10.15
CA LYS A 106 19.53 1.66 8.86
C LYS A 106 18.68 1.12 7.71
N LEU A 107 17.83 0.14 8.01
CA LEU A 107 16.92 -0.43 7.02
C LEU A 107 15.78 0.54 6.71
N GLN A 108 15.20 1.15 7.76
CA GLN A 108 14.08 2.06 7.60
C GLN A 108 14.51 3.33 6.83
N GLU A 109 15.63 3.95 7.18
CA GLU A 109 16.16 5.16 6.54
C GLU A 109 16.34 5.02 5.01
N LYS A 110 16.77 3.85 4.52
CA LYS A 110 16.92 3.60 3.08
C LYS A 110 15.62 3.79 2.30
N ASN A 111 14.49 3.48 2.93
CA ASN A 111 13.20 3.59 2.26
C ASN A 111 12.81 5.03 1.93
N ILE A 112 13.33 6.01 2.66
CA ILE A 112 13.13 7.44 2.35
C ILE A 112 13.70 7.71 0.95
N GLY A 113 14.95 7.32 0.71
CA GLY A 113 15.58 7.45 -0.59
C GLY A 113 14.83 6.71 -1.71
N TYR A 114 14.39 5.48 -1.43
CA TYR A 114 13.63 4.68 -2.40
C TYR A 114 12.28 5.32 -2.79
N ALA A 115 11.56 5.88 -1.82
CA ALA A 115 10.29 6.54 -2.07
C ALA A 115 10.46 7.83 -2.89
N LEU A 116 11.48 8.63 -2.58
CA LEU A 116 11.81 9.85 -3.34
C LEU A 116 12.28 9.52 -4.75
N GLN A 117 13.13 8.50 -4.92
CA GLN A 117 13.56 8.05 -6.22
C GLN A 117 12.38 7.55 -7.06
N ALA A 118 11.43 6.81 -6.44
CA ALA A 118 10.23 6.38 -7.14
C ALA A 118 9.36 7.57 -7.62
N LEU A 119 9.25 8.64 -6.82
CA LEU A 119 8.55 9.87 -7.21
C LEU A 119 9.25 10.56 -8.40
N HIS A 120 10.58 10.69 -8.38
CA HIS A 120 11.34 11.26 -9.49
C HIS A 120 11.18 10.43 -10.76
N THR A 121 11.31 9.11 -10.66
CA THR A 121 11.12 8.19 -11.79
C THR A 121 9.67 8.25 -12.33
N ALA A 122 8.68 8.38 -11.46
CA ALA A 122 7.29 8.55 -11.87
C ALA A 122 7.10 9.83 -12.70
N ALA A 123 7.69 10.94 -12.27
CA ALA A 123 7.67 12.20 -13.01
C ALA A 123 8.37 12.08 -14.36
N ALA A 124 9.55 11.44 -14.42
CA ALA A 124 10.33 11.22 -15.65
C ALA A 124 9.51 10.37 -16.66
N LEU A 125 8.80 9.34 -16.18
CA LEU A 125 7.91 8.51 -17.00
C LEU A 125 6.55 9.16 -17.33
N GLY A 126 6.33 10.42 -16.90
CA GLY A 126 5.18 11.23 -17.28
C GLY A 126 3.95 11.06 -16.40
N CYS A 127 4.06 10.37 -15.26
CA CYS A 127 2.99 10.29 -14.28
C CYS A 127 2.63 11.69 -13.76
N LYS A 128 1.33 11.96 -13.69
CA LYS A 128 0.80 13.22 -13.17
C LYS A 128 0.33 13.10 -11.73
N ARG A 129 0.20 11.87 -11.23
CA ARG A 129 -0.23 11.58 -9.87
C ARG A 129 0.62 10.48 -9.27
N PHE A 130 1.05 10.70 -8.03
CA PHE A 130 1.82 9.75 -7.24
C PHE A 130 1.14 9.56 -5.89
N LEU A 131 0.73 8.32 -5.57
CA LEU A 131 0.17 7.95 -4.29
C LEU A 131 1.18 7.13 -3.50
N PHE A 132 1.46 7.57 -2.28
CA PHE A 132 2.37 6.89 -1.35
C PHE A 132 1.63 6.25 -0.19
N SER A 133 2.00 5.01 0.14
CA SER A 133 1.50 4.30 1.30
C SER A 133 2.21 4.73 2.58
N GLY A 134 1.66 5.72 3.26
CA GLY A 134 1.99 6.03 4.64
C GLY A 134 1.35 5.06 5.62
N SER A 135 1.27 5.42 6.90
CA SER A 135 0.78 4.54 7.96
C SER A 135 0.18 5.31 9.13
N GLN A 136 -0.80 4.73 9.80
CA GLN A 136 -1.27 5.22 11.11
C GLN A 136 -0.14 5.35 12.15
N ALA A 137 0.97 4.61 11.98
CA ALA A 137 2.14 4.71 12.87
C ALA A 137 2.80 6.09 12.87
N GLU A 138 2.50 6.95 11.89
CA GLU A 138 2.94 8.34 11.82
C GLU A 138 2.34 9.18 12.95
N TYR A 139 1.10 8.90 13.36
CA TYR A 139 0.46 9.61 14.46
C TYR A 139 1.10 9.33 15.83
N GLY A 140 1.68 8.14 15.99
CA GLY A 140 2.18 7.67 17.28
C GLY A 140 1.06 7.17 18.20
N ILE A 141 1.23 7.40 19.52
CA ILE A 141 0.20 7.03 20.50
C ILE A 141 -0.83 8.16 20.55
N CYS A 142 -2.05 7.86 20.16
CA CYS A 142 -3.14 8.83 20.15
C CYS A 142 -4.37 8.22 20.85
N ASN A 143 -4.96 9.00 21.75
CA ASN A 143 -6.17 8.62 22.51
C ASN A 143 -7.44 9.30 21.96
N GLU A 144 -7.30 10.08 20.89
CA GLU A 144 -8.37 10.82 20.23
C GLU A 144 -8.57 10.35 18.80
N TRP A 145 -9.56 10.90 18.12
CA TRP A 145 -9.77 10.67 16.69
C TRP A 145 -8.59 11.24 15.89
N MET A 146 -7.95 10.39 15.11
CA MET A 146 -6.83 10.75 14.25
C MET A 146 -7.32 11.47 13.01
N LYS A 147 -7.04 12.77 12.92
CA LYS A 147 -7.37 13.63 11.77
C LYS A 147 -6.15 13.85 10.89
N GLU A 148 -6.36 14.06 9.61
CA GLU A 148 -5.26 14.23 8.64
C GLU A 148 -4.40 15.45 8.93
N GLU A 149 -4.99 16.53 9.48
CA GLU A 149 -4.30 17.78 9.85
C GLU A 149 -3.55 17.68 11.18
N GLN A 150 -3.76 16.61 11.93
CA GLN A 150 -3.13 16.43 13.24
C GLN A 150 -1.62 16.30 13.10
N GLU A 151 -0.89 16.91 14.06
CA GLU A 151 0.55 16.75 14.18
C GLU A 151 0.92 15.29 14.47
N CYS A 152 1.97 14.82 13.80
CA CYS A 152 2.45 13.45 13.92
C CYS A 152 3.54 13.34 14.99
N HIS A 153 3.38 12.39 15.92
CA HIS A 153 4.33 12.11 17.00
C HIS A 153 4.77 10.62 16.98
N PRO A 154 5.40 10.16 15.90
CA PRO A 154 5.73 8.74 15.71
C PRO A 154 6.69 8.23 16.79
N VAL A 155 6.42 7.02 17.30
CA VAL A 155 7.23 6.36 18.33
C VAL A 155 8.17 5.28 17.79
N SER A 156 8.01 4.89 16.53
CA SER A 156 8.87 3.91 15.85
C SER A 156 9.67 4.56 14.73
N GLU A 157 10.83 4.01 14.39
CA GLU A 157 11.62 4.49 13.24
C GLU A 157 10.81 4.40 11.95
N TYR A 158 10.09 3.29 11.75
CA TYR A 158 9.15 3.15 10.65
C TYR A 158 8.16 4.32 10.52
N GLY A 159 7.54 4.75 11.63
CA GLY A 159 6.62 5.90 11.62
C GLY A 159 7.33 7.22 11.35
N LYS A 160 8.52 7.44 11.96
CA LYS A 160 9.33 8.64 11.74
C LYS A 160 9.72 8.79 10.27
N ASP A 161 10.18 7.70 9.65
CA ASP A 161 10.64 7.72 8.27
C ASP A 161 9.47 7.92 7.28
N LYS A 162 8.28 7.39 7.60
CA LYS A 162 7.06 7.71 6.84
C LYS A 162 6.72 9.20 6.87
N VAL A 163 6.84 9.85 8.04
CA VAL A 163 6.67 11.31 8.18
C VAL A 163 7.74 12.07 7.38
N LEU A 164 9.00 11.63 7.41
CA LEU A 164 10.07 12.24 6.61
C LEU A 164 9.80 12.12 5.12
N VAL A 165 9.31 10.97 4.63
CA VAL A 165 8.88 10.83 3.25
C VAL A 165 7.77 11.81 2.91
N TYR A 166 6.75 11.95 3.77
CA TYR A 166 5.68 12.94 3.55
C TYR A 166 6.23 14.34 3.35
N GLN A 167 7.10 14.79 4.24
CA GLN A 167 7.67 16.14 4.21
C GLN A 167 8.52 16.39 2.95
N GLN A 168 9.38 15.43 2.60
CA GLN A 168 10.30 15.56 1.47
C GLN A 168 9.58 15.37 0.12
N ALA A 169 8.71 14.35 0.02
CA ALA A 169 7.98 14.07 -1.21
C ALA A 169 6.97 15.17 -1.56
N THR A 170 6.35 15.82 -0.56
CA THR A 170 5.46 16.97 -0.81
C THR A 170 6.20 18.12 -1.50
N LYS A 171 7.43 18.42 -1.09
CA LYS A 171 8.26 19.46 -1.71
C LYS A 171 8.69 19.04 -3.12
N ALA A 172 9.24 17.84 -3.25
CA ALA A 172 9.71 17.31 -4.54
C ALA A 172 8.56 17.23 -5.57
N ALA A 173 7.39 16.75 -5.17
CA ALA A 173 6.25 16.64 -6.06
C ALA A 173 5.77 17.99 -6.60
N LYS A 174 5.80 19.04 -5.76
CA LYS A 174 5.48 20.42 -6.19
C LYS A 174 6.47 20.90 -7.26
N GLU A 175 7.76 20.65 -7.07
CA GLU A 175 8.81 21.03 -8.03
C GLU A 175 8.68 20.25 -9.35
N LEU A 176 8.29 18.98 -9.27
CA LEU A 176 8.10 18.09 -10.41
C LEU A 176 6.77 18.27 -11.14
N GLY A 177 5.83 19.04 -10.58
CA GLY A 177 4.47 19.21 -11.13
C GLY A 177 3.66 17.91 -11.10
N VAL A 178 3.81 17.13 -10.01
CA VAL A 178 3.09 15.87 -9.76
C VAL A 178 2.13 16.05 -8.59
N ASP A 179 0.88 15.63 -8.75
CA ASP A 179 -0.10 15.55 -7.66
C ASP A 179 0.33 14.46 -6.68
N TYR A 180 0.70 14.84 -5.47
CA TYR A 180 1.12 13.91 -4.43
C TYR A 180 0.00 13.61 -3.45
N ILE A 181 -0.32 12.33 -3.30
CA ILE A 181 -1.26 11.83 -2.31
C ILE A 181 -0.49 10.97 -1.29
N HIS A 182 -0.56 11.38 -0.04
CA HIS A 182 0.00 10.63 1.08
C HIS A 182 -1.14 9.93 1.83
N THR A 183 -1.13 8.60 1.88
CA THR A 183 -2.16 7.87 2.62
C THR A 183 -1.64 7.38 3.96
N ARG A 184 -2.39 7.59 5.03
CA ARG A 184 -2.12 6.96 6.32
C ARG A 184 -3.02 5.74 6.46
N ILE A 185 -2.45 4.58 6.11
CA ILE A 185 -3.20 3.32 6.09
C ILE A 185 -3.26 2.77 7.50
N PHE A 186 -4.47 2.44 7.96
CA PHE A 186 -4.72 1.82 9.25
C PHE A 186 -4.54 0.30 9.19
N SER A 187 -5.04 -0.44 10.18
CA SER A 187 -4.81 -1.89 10.22
C SER A 187 -5.67 -2.62 9.19
N VAL A 188 -5.02 -3.06 8.13
CA VAL A 188 -5.67 -3.84 7.07
C VAL A 188 -5.61 -5.32 7.40
N TYR A 189 -6.72 -6.04 7.14
CA TYR A 189 -6.84 -7.49 7.34
C TYR A 189 -7.55 -8.14 6.16
N GLY A 190 -7.44 -9.45 6.03
CA GLY A 190 -8.19 -10.22 5.04
C GLY A 190 -7.38 -11.32 4.36
N PRO A 191 -7.94 -11.98 3.34
CA PRO A 191 -7.30 -13.09 2.65
C PRO A 191 -5.93 -12.73 2.08
N GLY A 192 -4.93 -13.52 2.43
CA GLY A 192 -3.55 -13.32 1.99
C GLY A 192 -2.73 -12.39 2.89
N ASP A 193 -3.24 -12.01 4.06
CA ASP A 193 -2.48 -11.33 5.09
C ASP A 193 -1.35 -12.22 5.66
N HIS A 194 -0.49 -11.61 6.43
CA HIS A 194 0.66 -12.31 7.01
C HIS A 194 0.23 -13.28 8.12
N PRO A 195 0.83 -14.49 8.19
CA PRO A 195 0.48 -15.49 9.22
C PRO A 195 0.67 -15.02 10.66
N TRP A 196 1.49 -14.00 10.85
CA TRP A 196 1.79 -13.38 12.16
C TRP A 196 0.95 -12.14 12.45
N SER A 197 0.05 -11.73 11.57
CA SER A 197 -0.87 -10.65 11.88
C SER A 197 -1.86 -11.07 12.96
N LEU A 198 -2.32 -10.11 13.74
CA LEU A 198 -3.18 -10.40 14.89
C LEU A 198 -4.44 -11.18 14.48
N ILE A 199 -5.18 -10.65 13.51
CA ILE A 199 -6.45 -11.27 13.06
C ILE A 199 -6.22 -12.67 12.49
N GLU A 200 -5.22 -12.84 11.62
CA GLU A 200 -4.91 -14.15 11.04
C GLU A 200 -4.48 -15.17 12.11
N THR A 201 -3.68 -14.72 13.09
CA THR A 201 -3.27 -15.57 14.22
C THR A 201 -4.47 -15.96 15.08
N CYS A 202 -5.37 -15.02 15.42
CA CYS A 202 -6.59 -15.32 16.17
C CYS A 202 -7.47 -16.33 15.44
N ILE A 203 -7.78 -16.10 14.16
CA ILE A 203 -8.61 -16.97 13.34
C ILE A 203 -8.02 -18.40 13.32
N ARG A 204 -6.73 -18.55 13.01
CA ARG A 204 -6.07 -19.86 12.94
C ARG A 204 -6.09 -20.59 14.28
N THR A 205 -5.82 -19.86 15.37
CA THR A 205 -5.78 -20.45 16.70
C THR A 205 -7.18 -20.92 17.13
N PHE A 206 -8.21 -20.10 16.92
CA PHE A 206 -9.59 -20.44 17.33
C PHE A 206 -10.18 -21.55 16.46
N LEU A 207 -9.93 -21.57 15.15
CA LEU A 207 -10.32 -22.68 14.28
C LEU A 207 -9.66 -24.01 14.66
N ALA A 208 -8.47 -23.96 15.27
CA ALA A 208 -7.79 -25.13 15.81
C ALA A 208 -8.21 -25.48 17.27
N ASN A 209 -9.27 -24.85 17.81
CA ASN A 209 -9.68 -24.96 19.21
C ASN A 209 -8.55 -24.61 20.20
N GLY A 210 -7.62 -23.75 19.81
CA GLY A 210 -6.53 -23.29 20.65
C GLY A 210 -6.91 -22.11 21.52
N HIS A 211 -6.00 -21.72 22.42
CA HIS A 211 -6.15 -20.57 23.31
C HIS A 211 -5.07 -19.52 23.01
N MET A 212 -5.43 -18.25 23.16
CA MET A 212 -4.49 -17.13 23.09
C MET A 212 -4.53 -16.34 24.39
N GLU A 213 -3.34 -16.15 24.99
CA GLU A 213 -3.19 -15.22 26.10
C GLU A 213 -2.93 -13.83 25.54
N MET A 214 -3.75 -12.88 25.92
CA MET A 214 -3.67 -11.50 25.46
C MET A 214 -3.75 -10.54 26.65
N GLY A 215 -3.14 -9.38 26.52
CA GLY A 215 -3.33 -8.30 27.47
C GLY A 215 -4.77 -7.81 27.48
N PRO A 216 -5.08 -6.73 28.24
CA PRO A 216 -6.45 -6.23 28.42
C PRO A 216 -7.12 -5.77 27.11
N CYS A 217 -6.38 -5.51 26.07
CA CYS A 217 -6.83 -5.09 24.73
C CYS A 217 -7.83 -3.91 24.77
N THR A 218 -7.57 -2.95 25.66
CA THR A 218 -8.43 -1.77 25.89
C THR A 218 -8.21 -0.62 24.91
N GLN A 219 -7.09 -0.64 24.16
CA GLN A 219 -6.79 0.39 23.18
C GLN A 219 -7.83 0.42 22.07
N GLN A 220 -8.18 1.64 21.63
CA GLN A 220 -9.04 1.83 20.46
C GLN A 220 -8.30 1.35 19.21
N TRP A 221 -9.00 0.61 18.37
CA TRP A 221 -8.44 0.04 17.16
C TRP A 221 -9.39 0.17 15.99
N ASN A 222 -8.82 0.26 14.80
CA ASN A 222 -9.58 0.35 13.57
C ASN A 222 -9.04 -0.69 12.58
N PHE A 223 -9.92 -1.57 12.12
CA PHE A 223 -9.61 -2.53 11.08
C PHE A 223 -10.33 -2.19 9.79
N LEU A 224 -9.63 -2.37 8.67
CA LEU A 224 -10.16 -2.17 7.32
C LEU A 224 -9.94 -3.43 6.50
N TYR A 225 -10.99 -3.91 5.84
CA TYR A 225 -10.88 -5.07 4.96
C TYR A 225 -10.03 -4.75 3.73
N VAL A 226 -9.17 -5.68 3.32
CA VAL A 226 -8.15 -5.42 2.28
C VAL A 226 -8.73 -5.00 0.93
N GLN A 227 -9.89 -5.53 0.56
CA GLN A 227 -10.54 -5.14 -0.70
C GLN A 227 -11.10 -3.71 -0.62
N GLU A 228 -11.64 -3.30 0.51
CA GLU A 228 -12.08 -1.92 0.75
C GLU A 228 -10.89 -0.96 0.75
N ALA A 229 -9.81 -1.32 1.43
CA ALA A 229 -8.55 -0.56 1.37
C ALA A 229 -8.07 -0.36 -0.06
N ALA A 230 -8.08 -1.42 -0.87
CA ALA A 230 -7.68 -1.36 -2.26
C ALA A 230 -8.60 -0.44 -3.08
N GLN A 231 -9.92 -0.53 -2.89
CA GLN A 231 -10.89 0.33 -3.57
C GLN A 231 -10.70 1.81 -3.21
N ILE A 232 -10.45 2.12 -1.92
CA ILE A 232 -10.17 3.49 -1.47
C ILE A 232 -8.89 3.99 -2.15
N LEU A 233 -7.79 3.22 -2.12
CA LEU A 233 -6.53 3.60 -2.75
C LEU A 233 -6.68 3.82 -4.26
N VAL A 234 -7.43 2.98 -4.94
CA VAL A 234 -7.72 3.13 -6.39
C VAL A 234 -8.58 4.38 -6.65
N LYS A 235 -9.61 4.63 -5.85
CA LYS A 235 -10.43 5.85 -5.97
C LYS A 235 -9.61 7.13 -5.73
N LEU A 236 -8.71 7.12 -4.76
CA LEU A 236 -7.78 8.24 -4.51
C LEU A 236 -6.82 8.44 -5.69
N LEU A 237 -6.31 7.34 -6.27
CA LEU A 237 -5.37 7.39 -7.37
C LEU A 237 -5.99 7.84 -8.68
N LEU A 238 -7.18 7.32 -9.03
CA LEU A 238 -7.84 7.55 -10.32
C LEU A 238 -8.83 8.70 -10.29
N GLY A 239 -9.33 9.05 -9.11
CA GLY A 239 -10.36 10.07 -8.92
C GLY A 239 -9.84 11.51 -9.04
N LYS A 240 -10.78 12.45 -9.04
CA LYS A 240 -10.49 13.89 -9.06
C LYS A 240 -10.40 14.48 -7.64
N VAL A 241 -9.72 13.76 -6.74
CA VAL A 241 -9.48 14.26 -5.38
C VAL A 241 -8.26 15.18 -5.36
N PRO A 242 -8.21 16.21 -4.49
CA PRO A 242 -7.04 17.07 -4.34
C PRO A 242 -5.79 16.29 -3.93
N ALA A 243 -4.61 16.81 -4.26
CA ALA A 243 -3.36 16.36 -3.62
C ALA A 243 -3.42 16.65 -2.11
N GLY A 244 -2.86 15.76 -1.30
CA GLY A 244 -2.89 15.93 0.17
C GLY A 244 -2.76 14.62 0.93
N VAL A 245 -3.10 14.67 2.22
CA VAL A 245 -3.07 13.52 3.14
C VAL A 245 -4.47 12.94 3.28
N TYR A 246 -4.57 11.62 3.33
CA TYR A 246 -5.83 10.89 3.49
C TYR A 246 -5.66 9.71 4.44
N ASN A 247 -6.52 9.62 5.43
CA ASN A 247 -6.65 8.42 6.25
C ASN A 247 -7.37 7.32 5.46
N VAL A 248 -6.78 6.13 5.44
CA VAL A 248 -7.37 4.93 4.84
C VAL A 248 -7.72 3.99 5.98
N ALA A 249 -8.95 4.10 6.46
CA ALA A 249 -9.45 3.46 7.68
C ALA A 249 -10.87 2.93 7.47
N GLY A 250 -11.27 1.98 8.29
CA GLY A 250 -12.65 1.52 8.38
C GLY A 250 -13.54 2.54 9.10
N GLU A 251 -14.85 2.41 8.94
CA GLU A 251 -15.82 3.29 9.61
C GLU A 251 -15.95 3.00 11.12
N ASP A 252 -15.61 1.78 11.55
CA ASP A 252 -15.76 1.33 12.92
C ASP A 252 -14.44 1.40 13.69
N THR A 253 -14.45 2.14 14.80
CA THR A 253 -13.34 2.21 15.76
C THR A 253 -13.87 1.86 17.14
N ARG A 254 -13.31 0.80 17.73
CA ARG A 254 -13.74 0.28 19.03
C ARG A 254 -12.57 -0.37 19.78
N PRO A 255 -12.71 -0.69 21.07
CA PRO A 255 -11.66 -1.41 21.79
C PRO A 255 -11.25 -2.69 21.08
N LEU A 256 -9.95 -2.95 20.99
CA LEU A 256 -9.41 -4.16 20.34
C LEU A 256 -10.03 -5.43 20.88
N LYS A 257 -10.33 -5.47 22.20
CA LYS A 257 -11.02 -6.58 22.85
C LYS A 257 -12.32 -6.96 22.13
N SER A 258 -13.14 -5.97 21.74
CA SER A 258 -14.43 -6.22 21.08
C SER A 258 -14.28 -6.87 19.70
N TYR A 259 -13.18 -6.62 18.99
CA TYR A 259 -12.90 -7.32 17.73
C TYR A 259 -12.51 -8.77 17.97
N ILE A 260 -11.68 -9.02 18.99
CA ILE A 260 -11.19 -10.37 19.29
C ILE A 260 -12.30 -11.28 19.83
N GLU A 261 -13.21 -10.73 20.67
CA GLU A 261 -14.37 -11.46 21.19
C GLU A 261 -15.43 -11.76 20.11
N GLY A 262 -15.39 -11.07 18.97
CA GLY A 262 -16.27 -11.29 17.83
C GLY A 262 -15.75 -12.28 16.78
N LEU A 263 -14.53 -12.80 16.95
CA LEU A 263 -13.92 -13.81 16.06
C LEU A 263 -14.27 -15.22 16.50
#